data_cb79c68dc369cae95374cb85d310fd7b
#
_entry.id   cb79c68dc369cae95374cb85d310fd7b
#
_cell.length_a   1.000
_cell.length_b   1.000
_cell.length_c   1.000
_cell.angle_alpha   90.00
_cell.angle_beta   90.00
_cell.angle_gamma   90.00
#
_symmetry.space_group_name_H-M   'P 1'
#
loop_
_entity.id
_entity.type
_entity.pdbx_description
1 polymer ?
#
loop_
_entity_poly.entity_id
_entity_poly.type
_entity_poly.pdbx_seq_one_letter_code
_entity_poly.pdbx_strand_id
1 'polypeptide(L)'
;MLFRSVRRAEDPLRVRAAGAADIVVLKVQPLGGVRAALRVAEACGLPVVVSSAVETSVGLAAGVALAAALPELPHACGLATMQMLTADVTADPLLPENGFLPVRPVAVDEASLRAVEVDPAAWRARAEAARSAADEVPGAG
;
A
#
# COMPACT_ATOMS: atom_id res chain seq x y z
N MET A 1 -14.26 7.10 17.84
CA MET A 1 -13.78 6.76 16.49
C MET A 1 -12.61 5.82 16.60
N LEU A 2 -12.75 4.60 16.10
CA LEU A 2 -11.74 3.53 16.17
C LEU A 2 -11.12 3.31 14.79
N PHE A 3 -9.78 3.34 14.71
CA PHE A 3 -9.03 3.04 13.50
C PHE A 3 -8.45 1.63 13.57
N ARG A 4 -8.53 0.89 12.47
CA ARG A 4 -7.88 -0.40 12.35
C ARG A 4 -7.12 -0.51 11.04
N SER A 5 -5.84 -0.88 11.13
CA SER A 5 -5.01 -1.24 9.99
C SER A 5 -5.29 -2.70 9.63
N VAL A 6 -5.80 -2.92 8.43
CA VAL A 6 -6.06 -4.25 7.89
C VAL A 6 -4.84 -4.71 7.10
N ARG A 7 -4.28 -5.86 7.45
CA ARG A 7 -3.07 -6.41 6.83
C ARG A 7 -3.32 -7.70 6.04
N ARG A 8 -4.45 -8.37 6.28
CA ARG A 8 -4.85 -9.61 5.60
C ARG A 8 -6.23 -9.44 5.01
N ALA A 9 -6.50 -10.12 3.91
CA ALA A 9 -7.76 -9.99 3.19
C ALA A 9 -8.99 -10.43 3.99
N GLU A 10 -8.84 -11.38 4.91
CA GLU A 10 -9.91 -11.90 5.78
C GLU A 10 -10.20 -11.03 7.02
N ASP A 11 -9.28 -10.15 7.43
CA ASP A 11 -9.42 -9.31 8.64
C ASP A 11 -10.62 -8.33 8.57
N PRO A 12 -10.98 -7.73 7.40
CA PRO A 12 -12.06 -6.75 7.33
C PRO A 12 -13.41 -7.27 7.78
N LEU A 13 -13.75 -8.49 7.39
CA LEU A 13 -15.03 -9.10 7.76
C LEU A 13 -15.13 -9.37 9.26
N ARG A 14 -14.03 -9.80 9.87
CA ARG A 14 -13.95 -10.03 11.31
C ARG A 14 -14.04 -8.71 12.09
N VAL A 15 -13.34 -7.66 11.63
CA VAL A 15 -13.38 -6.32 12.24
C VAL A 15 -14.79 -5.74 12.17
N ARG A 16 -15.44 -5.84 10.99
CA ARG A 16 -16.81 -5.39 10.80
C ARG A 16 -17.80 -6.16 11.67
N ALA A 17 -17.74 -7.49 11.68
CA ALA A 17 -18.62 -8.33 12.46
C ALA A 17 -18.50 -8.07 13.98
N ALA A 18 -17.31 -7.72 14.45
CA ALA A 18 -17.05 -7.40 15.83
C ALA A 18 -17.43 -5.95 16.21
N GLY A 19 -17.85 -5.10 15.26
CA GLY A 19 -18.06 -3.67 15.50
C GLY A 19 -16.81 -2.97 16.06
N ALA A 20 -15.62 -3.47 15.69
CA ALA A 20 -14.36 -3.11 16.33
C ALA A 20 -13.67 -1.88 15.70
N ALA A 21 -14.27 -1.27 14.67
CA ALA A 21 -13.73 -0.07 14.03
C ALA A 21 -14.84 0.72 13.31
N ASP A 22 -14.69 2.04 13.28
CA ASP A 22 -15.50 2.97 12.50
C ASP A 22 -14.87 3.27 11.13
N ILE A 23 -13.54 3.14 11.03
CA ILE A 23 -12.73 3.43 9.83
C ILE A 23 -11.69 2.33 9.66
N VAL A 24 -11.46 1.92 8.42
CA VAL A 24 -10.41 0.97 8.07
C VAL A 24 -9.26 1.67 7.35
N VAL A 25 -8.03 1.35 7.77
CA VAL A 25 -6.80 1.84 7.13
C VAL A 25 -6.24 0.73 6.24
N LEU A 26 -6.18 0.99 4.93
CA LEU A 26 -5.67 0.04 3.94
C LEU A 26 -4.28 0.43 3.46
N LYS A 27 -3.43 -0.58 3.27
CA LYS A 27 -2.11 -0.46 2.67
C LYS A 27 -2.01 -1.41 1.48
N VAL A 28 -1.65 -0.87 0.31
CA VAL A 28 -1.67 -1.61 -0.97
C VAL A 28 -0.76 -2.82 -0.94
N GLN A 29 0.47 -2.66 -0.47
CA GLN A 29 1.51 -3.69 -0.55
C GLN A 29 1.17 -4.93 0.30
N PRO A 30 0.81 -4.80 1.58
CA PRO A 30 0.43 -5.97 2.40
C PRO A 30 -0.82 -6.69 1.90
N LEU A 31 -1.68 -6.01 1.15
CA LEU A 31 -2.92 -6.60 0.60
C LEU A 31 -2.73 -7.24 -0.78
N GLY A 32 -1.53 -7.13 -1.37
CA GLY A 32 -1.21 -7.75 -2.65
C GLY A 32 -1.63 -6.92 -3.87
N GLY A 33 -1.77 -5.59 -3.73
CA GLY A 33 -2.00 -4.67 -4.83
C GLY A 33 -3.34 -3.92 -4.78
N VAL A 34 -3.51 -2.97 -5.70
CA VAL A 34 -4.67 -2.06 -5.74
C VAL A 34 -6.00 -2.83 -5.86
N ARG A 35 -6.07 -3.81 -6.77
CA ARG A 35 -7.32 -4.58 -6.98
C ARG A 35 -7.70 -5.41 -5.75
N ALA A 36 -6.71 -5.99 -5.06
CA ALA A 36 -6.95 -6.72 -3.82
C ALA A 36 -7.44 -5.78 -2.72
N ALA A 37 -6.82 -4.60 -2.58
CA ALA A 37 -7.23 -3.59 -1.62
C ALA A 37 -8.66 -3.05 -1.90
N LEU A 38 -9.06 -2.88 -3.16
CA LEU A 38 -10.43 -2.48 -3.52
C LEU A 38 -11.46 -3.54 -3.11
N ARG A 39 -11.17 -4.84 -3.36
CA ARG A 39 -12.05 -5.93 -2.89
C ARG A 39 -12.20 -5.94 -1.37
N VAL A 40 -11.11 -5.65 -0.66
CA VAL A 40 -11.12 -5.54 0.81
C VAL A 40 -11.96 -4.36 1.27
N ALA A 41 -11.84 -3.19 0.62
CA ALA A 41 -12.64 -2.01 0.90
C ALA A 41 -14.14 -2.29 0.73
N GLU A 42 -14.52 -2.90 -0.40
CA GLU A 42 -15.89 -3.28 -0.71
C GLU A 42 -16.46 -4.28 0.31
N ALA A 43 -15.72 -5.34 0.61
CA ALA A 43 -16.14 -6.35 1.59
C ALA A 43 -16.29 -5.77 3.00
N CYS A 44 -15.44 -4.83 3.37
CA CYS A 44 -15.48 -4.18 4.68
C CYS A 44 -16.68 -3.24 4.82
N GLY A 45 -17.01 -2.45 3.78
CA GLY A 45 -18.11 -1.51 3.79
C GLY A 45 -18.01 -0.41 4.84
N LEU A 46 -16.81 -0.10 5.31
CA LEU A 46 -16.51 1.01 6.22
C LEU A 46 -15.79 2.14 5.45
N PRO A 47 -15.84 3.38 5.93
CA PRO A 47 -15.00 4.46 5.40
C PRO A 47 -13.52 4.05 5.37
N VAL A 48 -12.84 4.35 4.26
CA VAL A 48 -11.46 3.94 4.04
C VAL A 48 -10.50 5.12 4.18
N VAL A 49 -9.37 4.87 4.81
CA VAL A 49 -8.16 5.71 4.73
C VAL A 49 -7.07 4.89 4.07
N VAL A 50 -6.47 5.41 3.01
CA VAL A 50 -5.30 4.79 2.38
C VAL A 50 -4.03 5.29 3.08
N SER A 51 -3.15 4.36 3.40
CA SER A 51 -1.85 4.66 4.04
C SER A 51 -0.74 3.88 3.36
N SER A 52 0.44 4.45 3.33
CA SER A 52 1.65 3.79 2.84
C SER A 52 2.35 2.98 3.95
N ALA A 53 3.31 2.16 3.56
CA ALA A 53 4.17 1.38 4.45
C ALA A 53 5.63 1.85 4.39
N VAL A 54 5.86 3.15 4.18
CA VAL A 54 7.17 3.78 3.91
C VAL A 54 7.74 3.28 2.58
N GLU A 55 7.16 3.79 1.51
CA GLU A 55 7.54 3.43 0.14
C GLU A 55 8.21 4.60 -0.59
N THR A 56 8.99 4.26 -1.62
CA THR A 56 9.43 5.20 -2.66
C THR A 56 8.23 5.74 -3.45
N SER A 57 8.44 6.75 -4.26
CA SER A 57 7.37 7.32 -5.11
C SER A 57 6.69 6.29 -6.01
N VAL A 58 7.42 5.29 -6.48
CA VAL A 58 6.85 4.17 -7.27
C VAL A 58 5.83 3.36 -6.45
N GLY A 59 6.16 3.04 -5.21
CA GLY A 59 5.23 2.36 -4.30
C GLY A 59 4.05 3.25 -3.89
N LEU A 60 4.32 4.54 -3.60
CA LEU A 60 3.27 5.51 -3.28
C LEU A 60 2.27 5.70 -4.41
N ALA A 61 2.69 5.66 -5.68
CA ALA A 61 1.80 5.79 -6.82
C ALA A 61 0.68 4.73 -6.81
N ALA A 62 0.96 3.51 -6.33
CA ALA A 62 -0.06 2.49 -6.15
C ALA A 62 -1.06 2.85 -5.03
N GLY A 63 -0.59 3.44 -3.93
CA GLY A 63 -1.45 3.96 -2.87
C GLY A 63 -2.34 5.12 -3.34
N VAL A 64 -1.77 6.04 -4.11
CA VAL A 64 -2.52 7.17 -4.72
C VAL A 64 -3.56 6.64 -5.72
N ALA A 65 -3.21 5.64 -6.53
CA ALA A 65 -4.15 5.00 -7.45
C ALA A 65 -5.31 4.32 -6.71
N LEU A 66 -5.04 3.65 -5.58
CA LEU A 66 -6.08 3.10 -4.72
C LEU A 66 -7.01 4.20 -4.20
N ALA A 67 -6.44 5.28 -3.65
CA ALA A 67 -7.23 6.39 -3.12
C ALA A 67 -8.12 7.03 -4.20
N ALA A 68 -7.58 7.22 -5.41
CA ALA A 68 -8.33 7.78 -6.54
C ALA A 68 -9.42 6.84 -7.09
N ALA A 69 -9.31 5.53 -6.86
CA ALA A 69 -10.29 4.54 -7.32
C ALA A 69 -11.41 4.28 -6.31
N LEU A 70 -11.30 4.79 -5.09
CA LEU A 70 -12.37 4.67 -4.09
C LEU A 70 -13.53 5.62 -4.43
N PRO A 71 -14.80 5.19 -4.27
CA PRO A 71 -15.96 6.02 -4.56
C PRO A 71 -16.08 7.23 -3.63
N GLU A 72 -15.60 7.09 -2.41
CA GLU A 72 -15.60 8.14 -1.39
C GLU A 72 -14.28 8.13 -0.61
N LEU A 73 -13.77 9.31 -0.30
CA LEU A 73 -12.54 9.51 0.47
C LEU A 73 -12.76 10.60 1.54
N PRO A 74 -13.58 10.33 2.58
CA PRO A 74 -14.00 11.35 3.53
C PRO A 74 -12.89 11.81 4.49
N HIS A 75 -11.74 11.13 4.51
CA HIS A 75 -10.63 11.41 5.40
C HIS A 75 -9.32 11.58 4.63
N ALA A 76 -8.42 12.39 5.19
CA ALA A 76 -7.07 12.52 4.66
C ALA A 76 -6.30 11.19 4.70
N CYS A 77 -5.56 10.91 3.64
CA CYS A 77 -4.73 9.71 3.49
C CYS A 77 -3.33 9.88 4.09
N GLY A 78 -2.73 8.79 4.55
CA GLY A 78 -1.36 8.77 5.06
C GLY A 78 -0.35 8.37 3.98
N LEU A 79 -0.20 9.19 2.92
CA LEU A 79 0.60 8.87 1.73
C LEU A 79 1.84 9.77 1.55
N ALA A 80 2.29 10.49 2.58
CA ALA A 80 3.43 11.39 2.49
C ALA A 80 4.77 10.76 2.96
N THR A 81 4.88 9.44 3.03
CA THR A 81 6.02 8.76 3.65
C THR A 81 7.32 8.81 2.84
N MET A 82 7.27 9.19 1.55
CA MET A 82 8.48 9.44 0.78
C MET A 82 9.37 10.50 1.45
N GLN A 83 8.79 11.49 2.10
CA GLN A 83 9.51 12.52 2.86
C GLN A 83 10.36 11.97 4.02
N MET A 84 10.17 10.72 4.42
CA MET A 84 10.95 10.02 5.44
C MET A 84 12.17 9.28 4.88
N LEU A 85 12.29 9.17 3.56
CA LEU A 85 13.41 8.54 2.88
C LEU A 85 14.43 9.59 2.47
N THR A 86 15.71 9.20 2.48
CA THR A 86 16.82 10.07 2.07
C THR A 86 17.06 10.08 0.57
N ALA A 87 16.47 9.12 -0.16
CA ALA A 87 16.58 8.98 -1.61
C ALA A 87 15.32 8.33 -2.18
N ASP A 88 15.10 8.54 -3.47
CA ASP A 88 14.02 7.92 -4.24
C ASP A 88 14.59 7.20 -5.48
N VAL A 89 13.77 6.41 -6.13
CA VAL A 89 14.10 5.66 -7.36
C VAL A 89 13.60 6.34 -8.64
N THR A 90 13.24 7.59 -8.55
CA THR A 90 12.75 8.43 -9.65
C THR A 90 13.41 9.79 -9.63
N ALA A 91 13.59 10.40 -10.81
CA ALA A 91 14.04 11.77 -10.94
C ALA A 91 12.94 12.82 -10.62
N ASP A 92 11.67 12.37 -10.57
CA ASP A 92 10.51 13.22 -10.30
C ASP A 92 9.69 12.63 -9.12
N PRO A 93 10.10 12.90 -7.87
CA PRO A 93 9.46 12.37 -6.67
C PRO A 93 7.98 12.75 -6.53
N LEU A 94 7.20 11.83 -6.03
CA LEU A 94 5.78 12.03 -5.71
C LEU A 94 5.68 12.65 -4.30
N LEU A 95 5.80 13.94 -4.22
CA LEU A 95 5.74 14.71 -2.98
C LEU A 95 4.40 15.47 -2.85
N PRO A 96 3.88 15.62 -1.64
CA PRO A 96 2.67 16.40 -1.45
C PRO A 96 2.93 17.90 -1.65
N GLU A 97 2.04 18.54 -2.39
CA GLU A 97 2.00 20.00 -2.57
C GLU A 97 0.70 20.53 -1.98
N ASN A 98 0.80 21.47 -1.07
CA ASN A 98 -0.37 22.07 -0.38
C ASN A 98 -1.33 21.03 0.23
N GLY A 99 -0.80 19.90 0.71
CA GLY A 99 -1.60 18.83 1.29
C GLY A 99 -2.18 17.82 0.29
N PHE A 100 -1.88 17.93 -1.00
CA PHE A 100 -2.36 17.06 -2.05
C PHE A 100 -1.24 16.30 -2.75
N LEU A 101 -1.51 15.06 -3.16
CA LEU A 101 -0.65 14.28 -4.03
C LEU A 101 -1.30 14.17 -5.42
N PRO A 102 -0.56 14.44 -6.50
CA PRO A 102 -1.10 14.29 -7.85
C PRO A 102 -1.31 12.81 -8.21
N VAL A 103 -2.43 12.52 -8.86
CA VAL A 103 -2.69 11.19 -9.43
C VAL A 103 -1.99 11.10 -10.78
N ARG A 104 -0.80 10.50 -10.80
CA ARG A 104 0.01 10.34 -12.01
C ARG A 104 0.85 9.07 -11.96
N PRO A 105 1.26 8.53 -13.11
CA PRO A 105 2.28 7.49 -13.14
C PRO A 105 3.63 8.04 -12.64
N VAL A 106 4.43 7.14 -12.09
CA VAL A 106 5.82 7.42 -11.66
C VAL A 106 6.72 6.45 -12.39
N ALA A 107 7.67 6.98 -13.16
CA ALA A 107 8.68 6.19 -13.85
C ALA A 107 9.91 6.00 -12.96
N VAL A 108 10.51 4.82 -13.03
CA VAL A 108 11.83 4.57 -12.42
C VAL A 108 12.89 5.28 -13.24
N ASP A 109 13.79 5.99 -12.57
CA ASP A 109 15.02 6.52 -13.16
C ASP A 109 16.18 5.58 -12.85
N GLU A 110 16.88 5.11 -13.88
CA GLU A 110 17.95 4.13 -13.71
C GLU A 110 19.13 4.67 -12.88
N ALA A 111 19.47 5.95 -12.99
CA ALA A 111 20.55 6.55 -12.23
C ALA A 111 20.20 6.60 -10.74
N SER A 112 18.99 7.06 -10.43
CA SER A 112 18.46 7.10 -9.06
C SER A 112 18.37 5.70 -8.45
N LEU A 113 17.91 4.71 -9.22
CA LEU A 113 17.83 3.32 -8.77
C LEU A 113 19.20 2.76 -8.43
N ARG A 114 20.19 2.94 -9.33
CA ARG A 114 21.57 2.46 -9.09
C ARG A 114 22.25 3.12 -7.89
N ALA A 115 21.89 4.37 -7.59
CA ALA A 115 22.45 5.09 -6.44
C ALA A 115 22.02 4.50 -5.08
N VAL A 116 20.91 3.76 -5.04
CA VAL A 116 20.35 3.14 -3.83
C VAL A 116 20.32 1.61 -3.89
N GLU A 117 20.90 1.03 -4.95
CA GLU A 117 20.92 -0.42 -5.15
C GLU A 117 21.74 -1.11 -4.05
N VAL A 118 21.18 -2.17 -3.50
CA VAL A 118 21.86 -3.05 -2.51
C VAL A 118 21.92 -4.46 -3.05
N ASP A 119 22.75 -5.32 -2.44
CA ASP A 119 22.84 -6.73 -2.81
C ASP A 119 21.44 -7.38 -2.75
N PRO A 120 20.93 -7.89 -3.87
CA PRO A 120 19.59 -8.48 -3.93
C PRO A 120 19.49 -9.88 -3.31
N ALA A 121 20.60 -10.51 -2.89
CA ALA A 121 20.62 -11.92 -2.45
C ALA A 121 19.66 -12.17 -1.28
N ALA A 122 19.69 -11.32 -0.26
CA ALA A 122 18.79 -11.44 0.90
C ALA A 122 17.32 -11.29 0.54
N TRP A 123 16.99 -10.36 -0.39
CA TRP A 123 15.64 -10.15 -0.86
C TRP A 123 15.13 -11.28 -1.76
N ARG A 124 16.01 -11.87 -2.59
CA ARG A 124 15.68 -13.06 -3.39
C ARG A 124 15.36 -14.25 -2.50
N ALA A 125 16.20 -14.54 -1.52
CA ALA A 125 15.98 -15.63 -0.56
C ALA A 125 14.65 -15.45 0.20
N ARG A 126 14.33 -14.21 0.62
CA ARG A 126 13.06 -13.87 1.29
C ARG A 126 11.85 -14.07 0.37
N ALA A 127 11.96 -13.67 -0.90
CA ALA A 127 10.88 -13.85 -1.87
C ALA A 127 10.64 -15.32 -2.22
N GLU A 128 11.69 -16.12 -2.29
CA GLU A 128 11.63 -17.58 -2.50
C GLU A 128 10.96 -18.27 -1.31
N ALA A 129 11.39 -17.94 -0.09
CA ALA A 129 10.76 -18.47 1.12
C ALA A 129 9.26 -18.12 1.22
N ALA A 130 8.90 -16.89 0.85
CA ALA A 130 7.49 -16.46 0.86
C ALA A 130 6.64 -17.21 -0.20
N ARG A 131 7.21 -17.50 -1.38
CA ARG A 131 6.54 -18.32 -2.41
C ARG A 131 6.32 -19.74 -1.93
N SER A 132 7.37 -20.39 -1.41
CA SER A 132 7.26 -21.76 -0.89
C SER A 132 6.21 -21.87 0.21
N ALA A 133 6.15 -20.89 1.13
CA ALA A 133 5.13 -20.88 2.17
C ALA A 133 3.70 -20.66 1.63
N ALA A 134 3.54 -19.93 0.52
CA ALA A 134 2.24 -19.73 -0.11
C ALA A 134 1.74 -20.99 -0.82
N ASP A 135 2.63 -21.78 -1.41
CA ASP A 135 2.32 -23.04 -2.09
C ASP A 135 1.94 -24.14 -1.09
N GLU A 136 2.35 -24.04 0.17
CA GLU A 136 2.01 -24.96 1.25
C GLU A 136 0.62 -24.70 1.88
N VAL A 137 -0.04 -23.59 1.55
CA VAL A 137 -1.39 -23.26 2.08
C VAL A 137 -2.47 -23.92 1.21
N PRO A 138 -3.18 -24.96 1.67
CA PRO A 138 -4.24 -25.60 0.91
C PRO A 138 -5.40 -24.62 0.69
N GLY A 139 -5.75 -24.31 -0.54
CA GLY A 139 -6.97 -23.61 -0.89
C GLY A 139 -6.84 -22.11 -1.24
N ALA A 140 -5.66 -21.62 -1.60
CA ALA A 140 -5.48 -20.29 -2.19
C ALA A 140 -5.63 -20.37 -3.73
N GLY A 141 -6.82 -20.73 -4.21
CA GLY A 141 -7.19 -20.74 -5.62
C GLY A 141 -8.49 -19.98 -5.84
#